data_029d291f38406c27b66832b4594408c3
#
_entry.id   029d291f38406c27b66832b4594408c3
#
_cell.length_a   1.000
_cell.length_b   1.000
_cell.length_c   1.000
_cell.angle_alpha   90.00
_cell.angle_beta   90.00
_cell.angle_gamma   90.00
#
_symmetry.space_group_name_H-M   'P 1'
#
loop_
_entity.id
_entity.type
_entity.pdbx_description
1 polymer ?
#
loop_
_entity_poly.entity_id
_entity_poly.type
_entity_poly.pdbx_seq_one_letter_code
_entity_poly.pdbx_strand_id
1 'polypeptide(L)'
;MSIGTLADSDYYLEIRHDLEVAIENSKAVIEEVGKEFGEKFGRSYGLIEEYKSEDADIIILAMGSICGTIKDVIDEQREQGKKIGLVRVRSYRPFPKEALKAAVKDAKLAVLDKNISFSSGGALYLDSCSALDNEIYGFIIGLGGRDITPSDIEEIIEKTENPTKKVEWIGLRE
;
A
#
# COMPACT_ATOMS: atom_id res chain seq x y z
N MET A 1 29.85 -8.39 -13.98
CA MET A 1 28.66 -7.49 -13.97
C MET A 1 28.90 -6.40 -15.00
N SER A 2 28.05 -6.26 -16.00
CA SER A 2 28.17 -5.21 -17.02
C SER A 2 27.27 -4.02 -16.64
N ILE A 3 27.82 -2.81 -16.72
CA ILE A 3 27.08 -1.56 -16.45
C ILE A 3 26.95 -0.81 -17.79
N GLY A 4 25.71 -0.41 -18.14
CA GLY A 4 25.46 0.34 -19.38
C GLY A 4 25.55 -0.52 -20.65
N THR A 5 25.21 -1.79 -20.57
CA THR A 5 25.17 -2.67 -21.73
C THR A 5 24.05 -2.24 -22.68
N LEU A 6 24.38 -2.11 -23.97
CA LEU A 6 23.38 -1.97 -25.00
C LEU A 6 22.75 -3.35 -25.29
N ALA A 7 21.43 -3.45 -25.15
CA ALA A 7 20.68 -4.64 -25.53
C ALA A 7 19.85 -4.34 -26.77
N ASP A 8 19.96 -5.15 -27.80
CA ASP A 8 19.18 -5.09 -29.01
C ASP A 8 17.87 -5.92 -28.90
N SER A 9 17.11 -5.97 -29.97
CA SER A 9 15.84 -6.70 -30.02
C SER A 9 15.96 -8.20 -29.77
N ASP A 10 17.12 -8.80 -30.00
CA ASP A 10 17.33 -10.24 -29.89
C ASP A 10 17.51 -10.70 -28.45
N TYR A 11 17.91 -9.80 -27.54
CA TYR A 11 18.22 -10.14 -26.14
C TYR A 11 17.46 -9.30 -25.10
N TYR A 12 16.78 -8.24 -25.49
CA TYR A 12 16.14 -7.34 -24.53
C TYR A 12 15.01 -8.01 -23.73
N LEU A 13 14.24 -8.87 -24.39
CA LEU A 13 13.13 -9.60 -23.74
C LEU A 13 13.65 -10.54 -22.65
N GLU A 14 14.68 -11.31 -22.93
CA GLU A 14 15.31 -12.23 -21.98
C GLU A 14 15.90 -11.49 -20.79
N ILE A 15 16.58 -10.36 -21.03
CA ILE A 15 17.12 -9.51 -19.96
C ILE A 15 16.00 -8.96 -19.06
N ARG A 16 14.86 -8.54 -19.62
CA ARG A 16 13.71 -8.07 -18.84
C ARG A 16 13.05 -9.19 -18.06
N HIS A 17 12.93 -10.38 -18.64
CA HIS A 17 12.42 -11.57 -17.95
C HIS A 17 13.31 -11.95 -16.77
N ASP A 18 14.61 -12.01 -16.96
CA ASP A 18 15.57 -12.34 -15.90
C ASP A 18 15.51 -11.32 -14.75
N LEU A 19 15.32 -10.04 -15.07
CA LEU A 19 15.12 -9.00 -14.06
C LEU A 19 13.81 -9.22 -13.28
N GLU A 20 12.72 -9.58 -13.95
CA GLU A 20 11.44 -9.90 -13.31
C GLU A 20 11.60 -11.07 -12.32
N VAL A 21 12.24 -12.16 -12.77
CA VAL A 21 12.52 -13.32 -11.92
C VAL A 21 13.39 -12.94 -10.73
N ALA A 22 14.40 -12.11 -10.92
CA ALA A 22 15.27 -11.64 -9.83
C ALA A 22 14.51 -10.77 -8.81
N ILE A 23 13.62 -9.90 -9.27
CA ILE A 23 12.77 -9.06 -8.40
C ILE A 23 11.82 -9.97 -7.59
N GLU A 24 11.14 -10.93 -8.21
CA GLU A 24 10.25 -11.85 -7.50
C GLU A 24 11.01 -12.68 -6.45
N ASN A 25 12.18 -13.21 -6.78
CA ASN A 25 13.03 -13.97 -5.85
C ASN A 25 13.53 -13.12 -4.67
N SER A 26 13.61 -11.82 -4.82
CA SER A 26 14.06 -10.92 -3.75
C SER A 26 13.11 -10.86 -2.55
N LYS A 27 11.85 -11.30 -2.66
CA LYS A 27 10.88 -11.36 -1.54
C LYS A 27 11.45 -12.10 -0.35
N ALA A 28 11.95 -13.32 -0.58
CA ALA A 28 12.53 -14.16 0.48
C ALA A 28 13.75 -13.50 1.14
N VAL A 29 14.60 -12.85 0.34
CA VAL A 29 15.79 -12.14 0.83
C VAL A 29 15.40 -10.94 1.70
N ILE A 30 14.37 -10.16 1.29
CA ILE A 30 13.87 -9.01 2.06
C ILE A 30 13.35 -9.48 3.43
N GLU A 31 12.61 -10.58 3.48
CA GLU A 31 12.07 -11.13 4.73
C GLU A 31 13.18 -11.66 5.64
N GLU A 32 14.15 -12.39 5.08
CA GLU A 32 15.29 -12.91 5.83
C GLU A 32 16.14 -11.78 6.44
N VAL A 33 16.52 -10.80 5.63
CA VAL A 33 17.28 -9.64 6.11
C VAL A 33 16.50 -8.82 7.12
N GLY A 34 15.19 -8.66 6.93
CA GLY A 34 14.31 -8.00 7.88
C GLY A 34 14.28 -8.71 9.24
N LYS A 35 14.27 -10.05 9.25
CA LYS A 35 14.34 -10.87 10.46
C LYS A 35 15.70 -10.74 11.16
N GLU A 36 16.81 -10.89 10.41
CA GLU A 36 18.16 -10.69 10.96
C GLU A 36 18.35 -9.31 11.59
N PHE A 37 17.80 -8.27 10.95
CA PHE A 37 17.81 -6.92 11.50
C PHE A 37 17.02 -6.86 12.81
N GLY A 38 15.90 -7.55 12.89
CA GLY A 38 15.08 -7.65 14.11
C GLY A 38 15.84 -8.32 15.27
N GLU A 39 16.55 -9.40 14.99
CA GLU A 39 17.38 -10.10 15.98
C GLU A 39 18.51 -9.21 16.53
N LYS A 40 19.13 -8.37 15.69
CA LYS A 40 20.23 -7.49 16.08
C LYS A 40 19.78 -6.18 16.76
N PHE A 41 18.65 -5.61 16.33
CA PHE A 41 18.23 -4.26 16.70
C PHE A 41 16.86 -4.16 17.38
N GLY A 42 16.20 -5.29 17.62
CA GLY A 42 14.91 -5.35 18.33
C GLY A 42 13.70 -4.86 17.53
N ARG A 43 13.83 -4.63 16.22
CA ARG A 43 12.75 -4.21 15.33
C ARG A 43 12.86 -4.90 13.97
N SER A 44 11.86 -5.67 13.58
CA SER A 44 11.84 -6.37 12.31
C SER A 44 11.09 -5.59 11.23
N TYR A 45 11.51 -5.78 9.97
CA TYR A 45 10.87 -5.17 8.81
C TYR A 45 10.59 -6.25 7.78
N GLY A 46 9.28 -6.45 7.48
CA GLY A 46 8.82 -7.33 6.40
C GLY A 46 8.42 -6.56 5.15
N LEU A 47 7.76 -7.25 4.23
CA LEU A 47 7.21 -6.67 3.00
C LEU A 47 6.06 -5.68 3.29
N ILE A 48 5.31 -5.94 4.36
CA ILE A 48 4.22 -5.09 4.85
C ILE A 48 4.36 -4.85 6.37
N GLU A 49 3.59 -3.92 6.89
CA GLU A 49 3.38 -3.71 8.32
C GLU A 49 1.88 -3.63 8.59
N GLU A 50 1.41 -4.44 9.51
CA GLU A 50 0.03 -4.46 9.97
C GLU A 50 -0.13 -3.61 11.25
N TYR A 51 -1.26 -2.90 11.34
CA TYR A 51 -1.64 -2.16 12.53
C TYR A 51 -3.14 -2.27 12.76
N LYS A 52 -3.53 -2.98 13.82
CA LYS A 52 -4.93 -3.24 14.19
C LYS A 52 -5.79 -3.76 13.02
N SER A 53 -5.20 -4.60 12.13
CA SER A 53 -5.85 -5.13 10.93
C SER A 53 -6.61 -6.43 11.17
N GLU A 54 -6.33 -7.15 12.26
CA GLU A 54 -6.77 -8.53 12.49
C GLU A 54 -8.30 -8.70 12.53
N ASP A 55 -9.02 -7.71 13.07
CA ASP A 55 -10.47 -7.68 13.24
C ASP A 55 -11.14 -6.49 12.52
N ALA A 56 -10.43 -5.86 11.60
CA ALA A 56 -10.89 -4.66 10.92
C ALA A 56 -11.93 -4.95 9.86
N ASP A 57 -13.02 -4.17 9.86
CA ASP A 57 -14.04 -4.17 8.80
C ASP A 57 -13.57 -3.32 7.60
N ILE A 58 -12.77 -2.28 7.88
CA ILE A 58 -12.11 -1.43 6.88
C ILE A 58 -10.61 -1.42 7.14
N ILE A 59 -9.82 -1.64 6.09
CA ILE A 59 -8.37 -1.51 6.13
C ILE A 59 -7.93 -0.38 5.21
N ILE A 60 -7.17 0.56 5.77
CA ILE A 60 -6.48 1.58 4.97
C ILE A 60 -5.19 0.96 4.47
N LEU A 61 -4.98 0.94 3.15
CA LEU A 61 -3.77 0.48 2.51
C LEU A 61 -2.98 1.70 2.02
N ALA A 62 -1.76 1.88 2.52
CA ALA A 62 -0.96 3.06 2.23
C ALA A 62 0.56 2.78 2.25
N MET A 63 1.34 3.75 1.77
CA MET A 63 2.80 3.73 1.77
C MET A 63 3.36 5.02 2.37
N GLY A 64 4.55 4.93 2.98
CA GLY A 64 5.34 6.10 3.39
C GLY A 64 4.90 6.75 4.70
N SER A 65 5.14 8.04 4.83
CA SER A 65 4.99 8.79 6.09
C SER A 65 3.55 9.02 6.53
N ILE A 66 2.59 9.03 5.60
CA ILE A 66 1.16 9.19 5.89
C ILE A 66 0.65 8.14 6.90
N CYS A 67 1.29 6.97 6.96
CA CYS A 67 0.93 5.90 7.88
C CYS A 67 1.01 6.31 9.36
N GLY A 68 1.80 7.34 9.70
CA GLY A 68 1.81 7.90 11.06
C GLY A 68 0.46 8.54 11.40
N THR A 69 0.03 9.52 10.61
CA THR A 69 -1.28 10.19 10.78
C THR A 69 -2.45 9.19 10.75
N ILE A 70 -2.37 8.18 9.88
CA ILE A 70 -3.40 7.14 9.81
C ILE A 70 -3.50 6.36 11.13
N LYS A 71 -2.37 6.02 11.76
CA LYS A 71 -2.38 5.29 13.05
C LYS A 71 -3.05 6.09 14.15
N ASP A 72 -2.76 7.39 14.24
CA ASP A 72 -3.36 8.27 15.25
C ASP A 72 -4.90 8.31 15.07
N VAL A 73 -5.38 8.48 13.83
CA VAL A 73 -6.83 8.46 13.54
C VAL A 73 -7.46 7.08 13.82
N ILE A 74 -6.78 5.99 13.49
CA ILE A 74 -7.28 4.64 13.80
C ILE A 74 -7.47 4.47 15.29
N ASP A 75 -6.55 4.97 16.11
CA ASP A 75 -6.65 4.87 17.56
C ASP A 75 -7.90 5.59 18.07
N GLU A 76 -8.14 6.81 17.61
CA GLU A 76 -9.33 7.61 17.96
C GLU A 76 -10.64 6.95 17.47
N GLN A 77 -10.67 6.44 16.24
CA GLN A 77 -11.85 5.78 15.67
C GLN A 77 -12.17 4.45 16.40
N ARG A 78 -11.15 3.73 16.84
CA ARG A 78 -11.34 2.51 17.64
C ARG A 78 -11.85 2.77 19.05
N GLU A 79 -11.48 3.88 19.67
CA GLU A 79 -12.08 4.33 20.94
C GLU A 79 -13.58 4.60 20.79
N GLN A 80 -14.02 4.98 19.59
CA GLN A 80 -15.45 5.16 19.23
C GLN A 80 -16.13 3.84 18.81
N GLY A 81 -15.42 2.71 18.87
CA GLY A 81 -15.96 1.38 18.56
C GLY A 81 -15.90 0.96 17.09
N LYS A 82 -15.30 1.75 16.20
CA LYS A 82 -15.11 1.39 14.80
C LYS A 82 -13.94 0.42 14.63
N LYS A 83 -14.10 -0.58 13.77
CA LYS A 83 -13.07 -1.58 13.47
C LYS A 83 -12.28 -1.19 12.22
N ILE A 84 -11.37 -0.25 12.38
CA ILE A 84 -10.48 0.23 11.32
C ILE A 84 -9.07 -0.30 11.57
N GLY A 85 -8.36 -0.66 10.50
CA GLY A 85 -6.97 -1.09 10.52
C GLY A 85 -6.15 -0.43 9.43
N LEU A 86 -4.82 -0.57 9.52
CA LEU A 86 -3.86 -0.13 8.50
C LEU A 86 -3.01 -1.32 8.08
N VAL A 87 -2.82 -1.46 6.77
CA VAL A 87 -1.73 -2.24 6.20
C VAL A 87 -0.82 -1.28 5.42
N ARG A 88 0.42 -1.15 5.90
CA ARG A 88 1.44 -0.35 5.25
C ARG A 88 2.27 -1.22 4.33
N VAL A 89 2.31 -0.90 3.04
CA VAL A 89 3.23 -1.53 2.09
C VAL A 89 4.63 -0.94 2.27
N ARG A 90 5.58 -1.78 2.64
CA ARG A 90 6.99 -1.40 2.81
C ARG A 90 7.79 -1.68 1.54
N SER A 91 7.58 -2.84 0.92
CA SER A 91 8.15 -3.20 -0.37
C SER A 91 7.09 -3.12 -1.44
N TYR A 92 7.18 -2.12 -2.32
CA TYR A 92 6.23 -1.95 -3.42
C TYR A 92 6.60 -2.80 -4.64
N ARG A 93 7.89 -3.09 -4.80
CA ARG A 93 8.45 -4.04 -5.78
C ARG A 93 9.56 -4.86 -5.11
N PRO A 94 9.43 -6.17 -5.08
CA PRO A 94 8.32 -6.99 -5.58
C PRO A 94 7.00 -6.69 -4.87
N PHE A 95 5.87 -6.80 -5.59
CA PHE A 95 4.56 -6.53 -4.99
C PHE A 95 4.16 -7.65 -4.02
N PRO A 96 3.80 -7.33 -2.76
CA PRO A 96 3.63 -8.33 -1.71
C PRO A 96 2.23 -8.96 -1.72
N LYS A 97 1.79 -9.49 -2.85
CA LYS A 97 0.42 -9.98 -3.08
C LYS A 97 -0.06 -10.97 -2.03
N GLU A 98 0.75 -11.97 -1.73
CA GLU A 98 0.40 -13.04 -0.78
C GLU A 98 0.28 -12.50 0.65
N ALA A 99 1.23 -11.65 1.05
CA ALA A 99 1.22 -11.01 2.36
C ALA A 99 0.00 -10.08 2.51
N LEU A 100 -0.33 -9.31 1.46
CA LEU A 100 -1.52 -8.46 1.44
C LEU A 100 -2.80 -9.30 1.56
N LYS A 101 -2.96 -10.36 0.75
CA LYS A 101 -4.13 -11.25 0.84
C LYS A 101 -4.34 -11.81 2.26
N ALA A 102 -3.27 -12.22 2.91
CA ALA A 102 -3.32 -12.74 4.27
C ALA A 102 -3.73 -11.68 5.29
N ALA A 103 -3.23 -10.44 5.14
CA ALA A 103 -3.47 -9.34 6.06
C ALA A 103 -4.88 -8.72 5.92
N VAL A 104 -5.36 -8.54 4.67
CA VAL A 104 -6.62 -7.81 4.43
C VAL A 104 -7.87 -8.67 4.56
N LYS A 105 -7.74 -10.00 4.42
CA LYS A 105 -8.86 -10.95 4.52
C LYS A 105 -10.05 -10.49 3.66
N ASP A 106 -11.25 -10.34 4.27
CA ASP A 106 -12.48 -9.91 3.62
C ASP A 106 -12.83 -8.43 3.88
N ALA A 107 -11.91 -7.65 4.47
CA ALA A 107 -12.16 -6.25 4.78
C ALA A 107 -12.37 -5.39 3.52
N LYS A 108 -13.14 -4.31 3.64
CA LYS A 108 -13.17 -3.25 2.62
C LYS A 108 -11.83 -2.49 2.63
N LEU A 109 -11.32 -2.12 1.46
CA LEU A 109 -10.03 -1.46 1.36
C LEU A 109 -10.17 -0.01 0.90
N ALA A 110 -9.61 0.91 1.69
CA ALA A 110 -9.33 2.28 1.32
C ALA A 110 -7.86 2.40 0.91
N VAL A 111 -7.57 2.52 -0.38
CA VAL A 111 -6.20 2.60 -0.88
C VAL A 111 -5.81 4.06 -1.11
N LEU A 112 -4.76 4.52 -0.42
CA LEU A 112 -4.30 5.90 -0.48
C LEU A 112 -3.07 6.05 -1.35
N ASP A 113 -3.17 6.92 -2.33
CA ASP A 113 -2.11 7.20 -3.30
C ASP A 113 -1.74 8.70 -3.33
N LYS A 114 -0.44 8.99 -3.20
CA LYS A 114 0.13 10.33 -3.44
C LYS A 114 0.62 10.48 -4.90
N ASN A 115 -0.03 9.79 -5.81
CA ASN A 115 0.22 9.80 -7.24
C ASN A 115 -1.07 9.54 -8.00
N ILE A 116 -1.05 9.77 -9.31
CA ILE A 116 -2.18 9.54 -10.18
C ILE A 116 -1.73 8.97 -11.53
N SER A 117 -2.37 7.91 -11.98
CA SER A 117 -2.43 7.51 -13.39
C SER A 117 -3.76 8.02 -13.93
N PHE A 118 -3.71 9.07 -14.77
CA PHE A 118 -4.90 9.78 -15.21
C PHE A 118 -5.97 8.84 -15.79
N SER A 119 -7.22 9.06 -15.37
CA SER A 119 -8.40 8.27 -15.68
C SER A 119 -8.47 6.87 -15.04
N SER A 120 -7.44 6.43 -14.28
CA SER A 120 -7.38 5.06 -13.73
C SER A 120 -7.23 4.99 -12.21
N GLY A 121 -6.78 6.06 -11.56
CA GLY A 121 -6.51 6.06 -10.11
C GLY A 121 -5.02 6.09 -9.78
N GLY A 122 -4.66 5.79 -8.56
CA GLY A 122 -3.27 5.73 -8.12
C GLY A 122 -2.59 4.38 -8.42
N ALA A 123 -1.27 4.33 -8.34
CA ALA A 123 -0.50 3.13 -8.68
C ALA A 123 -0.74 1.99 -7.69
N LEU A 124 -0.77 2.29 -6.39
CA LEU A 124 -1.07 1.28 -5.37
C LEU A 124 -2.50 0.73 -5.51
N TYR A 125 -3.47 1.62 -5.79
CA TYR A 125 -4.85 1.22 -6.06
C TYR A 125 -4.95 0.25 -7.25
N LEU A 126 -4.31 0.56 -8.37
CA LEU A 126 -4.34 -0.29 -9.56
C LEU A 126 -3.70 -1.66 -9.32
N ASP A 127 -2.55 -1.70 -8.67
CA ASP A 127 -1.89 -2.96 -8.32
C ASP A 127 -2.72 -3.77 -7.31
N SER A 128 -3.37 -3.10 -6.35
CA SER A 128 -4.26 -3.76 -5.39
C SER A 128 -5.48 -4.36 -6.08
N CYS A 129 -6.12 -3.64 -7.00
CA CYS A 129 -7.24 -4.18 -7.79
C CYS A 129 -6.84 -5.38 -8.66
N SER A 130 -5.59 -5.43 -9.13
CA SER A 130 -5.07 -6.58 -9.89
C SER A 130 -4.74 -7.79 -9.01
N ALA A 131 -4.39 -7.56 -7.74
CA ALA A 131 -3.86 -8.58 -6.86
C ALA A 131 -4.88 -9.15 -5.87
N LEU A 132 -5.91 -8.37 -5.50
CA LEU A 132 -6.85 -8.67 -4.43
C LEU A 132 -8.27 -8.74 -4.97
N ASP A 133 -9.11 -9.54 -4.32
CA ASP A 133 -10.51 -9.76 -4.70
C ASP A 133 -11.49 -8.96 -3.80
N ASN A 134 -10.97 -8.10 -2.93
CA ASN A 134 -11.71 -7.29 -1.97
C ASN A 134 -12.57 -6.20 -2.63
N GLU A 135 -13.44 -5.59 -1.87
CA GLU A 135 -14.11 -4.34 -2.23
C GLU A 135 -13.11 -3.17 -2.02
N ILE A 136 -12.59 -2.61 -3.12
CA ILE A 136 -11.48 -1.66 -3.11
C ILE A 136 -11.93 -0.28 -3.60
N TYR A 137 -11.55 0.77 -2.84
CA TYR A 137 -11.74 2.18 -3.16
C TYR A 137 -10.42 2.92 -3.15
N GLY A 138 -10.15 3.72 -4.18
CA GLY A 138 -8.93 4.51 -4.34
C GLY A 138 -9.13 5.95 -3.91
N PHE A 139 -8.15 6.52 -3.21
CA PHE A 139 -8.16 7.90 -2.78
C PHE A 139 -6.87 8.60 -3.19
N ILE A 140 -7.00 9.62 -4.01
CA ILE A 140 -5.88 10.47 -4.41
C ILE A 140 -5.76 11.61 -3.41
N ILE A 141 -4.63 11.67 -2.71
CA ILE A 141 -4.43 12.60 -1.60
C ILE A 141 -2.99 13.11 -1.55
N GLY A 142 -2.77 14.34 -1.08
CA GLY A 142 -1.43 14.87 -0.79
C GLY A 142 -0.53 15.09 -2.00
N LEU A 143 -1.09 15.21 -3.21
CA LEU A 143 -0.31 15.53 -4.40
C LEU A 143 0.39 16.88 -4.29
N GLY A 144 1.63 16.95 -4.82
CA GLY A 144 2.42 18.16 -4.83
C GLY A 144 2.86 18.63 -3.44
N GLY A 145 2.88 17.72 -2.44
CA GLY A 145 3.28 18.07 -1.06
C GLY A 145 2.17 18.72 -0.23
N ARG A 146 0.91 18.64 -0.68
CA ARG A 146 -0.22 19.11 0.15
C ARG A 146 -0.25 18.34 1.47
N ASP A 147 -0.46 19.05 2.56
CA ASP A 147 -0.62 18.45 3.89
C ASP A 147 -1.83 17.51 3.92
N ILE A 148 -1.69 16.46 4.71
CA ILE A 148 -2.72 15.46 4.95
C ILE A 148 -3.05 15.51 6.44
N THR A 149 -4.28 15.89 6.73
CA THR A 149 -4.76 16.08 8.09
C THR A 149 -5.50 14.85 8.63
N PRO A 150 -5.67 14.72 9.95
CA PRO A 150 -6.56 13.69 10.52
C PRO A 150 -7.96 13.70 9.92
N SER A 151 -8.55 14.89 9.70
CA SER A 151 -9.87 15.03 9.10
C SER A 151 -9.96 14.49 7.66
N ASP A 152 -8.88 14.58 6.88
CA ASP A 152 -8.84 13.96 5.55
C ASP A 152 -8.92 12.42 5.65
N ILE A 153 -8.30 11.83 6.67
CA ILE A 153 -8.35 10.38 6.90
C ILE A 153 -9.75 9.96 7.40
N GLU A 154 -10.36 10.75 8.26
CA GLU A 154 -11.75 10.51 8.70
C GLU A 154 -12.73 10.56 7.53
N GLU A 155 -12.60 11.56 6.63
CA GLU A 155 -13.38 11.66 5.40
C GLU A 155 -13.22 10.40 4.53
N ILE A 156 -11.99 9.87 4.39
CA ILE A 156 -11.71 8.64 3.64
C ILE A 156 -12.44 7.44 4.26
N ILE A 157 -12.42 7.32 5.59
CA ILE A 157 -13.13 6.24 6.29
C ILE A 157 -14.62 6.33 6.02
N GLU A 158 -15.24 7.50 6.18
CA GLU A 158 -16.66 7.73 5.92
C GLU A 158 -17.04 7.40 4.46
N LYS A 159 -16.23 7.86 3.50
CA LYS A 159 -16.43 7.56 2.08
C LYS A 159 -16.24 6.07 1.76
N THR A 160 -15.44 5.34 2.52
CA THR A 160 -15.28 3.89 2.37
C THR A 160 -16.46 3.13 2.99
N GLU A 161 -17.04 3.64 4.08
CA GLU A 161 -18.28 3.11 4.66
C GLU A 161 -19.45 3.27 3.67
N ASN A 162 -19.56 4.45 3.03
CA ASN A 162 -20.66 4.86 2.14
C ASN A 162 -20.14 5.31 0.77
N PRO A 163 -19.63 4.39 -0.05
CA PRO A 163 -18.92 4.74 -1.27
C PRO A 163 -19.87 5.26 -2.36
N THR A 164 -19.49 6.34 -3.02
CA THR A 164 -20.20 6.91 -4.17
C THR A 164 -19.45 6.69 -5.48
N LYS A 165 -18.12 6.56 -5.42
CA LYS A 165 -17.22 6.35 -6.55
C LYS A 165 -16.14 5.35 -6.21
N LYS A 166 -15.54 4.74 -7.24
CA LYS A 166 -14.39 3.83 -7.05
C LYS A 166 -13.08 4.56 -6.79
N VAL A 167 -12.91 5.78 -7.32
CA VAL A 167 -11.75 6.64 -7.07
C VAL A 167 -12.22 8.05 -6.75
N GLU A 168 -11.74 8.60 -5.65
CA GLU A 168 -12.05 9.94 -5.19
C GLU A 168 -10.79 10.77 -4.91
N TRP A 169 -10.94 12.07 -4.93
CA TRP A 169 -9.89 13.04 -4.59
C TRP A 169 -10.21 13.67 -3.25
N ILE A 170 -9.22 13.70 -2.35
CA ILE A 170 -9.35 14.26 -1.02
C ILE A 170 -8.57 15.56 -0.89
N GLY A 171 -9.17 16.54 -0.21
CA GLY A 171 -8.55 17.82 0.06
C GLY A 171 -8.50 18.76 -1.15
N LEU A 172 -9.38 18.62 -2.15
CA LEU A 172 -9.53 19.62 -3.21
C LEU A 172 -10.02 20.94 -2.61
N ARG A 173 -9.49 22.06 -3.14
CA ARG A 173 -10.04 23.39 -2.86
C ARG A 173 -11.12 23.68 -3.89
N GLU A 174 -12.21 24.27 -3.43
CA GLU A 174 -13.24 24.86 -4.28
C GLU A 174 -12.72 26.12 -5.00
#